data_c6cc365b082cb22d56d2b54a46cc4c7f
#
_entry.id   c6cc365b082cb22d56d2b54a46cc4c7f
#
_cell.length_a   1.000
_cell.length_b   1.000
_cell.length_c   1.000
_cell.angle_alpha   90.00
_cell.angle_beta   90.00
_cell.angle_gamma   90.00
#
_symmetry.space_group_name_H-M   'P 1'
#
loop_
_entity.id
_entity.type
_entity.pdbx_description
1 polymer ?
#
loop_
_entity_poly.entity_id
_entity_poly.type
_entity_poly.pdbx_seq_one_letter_code
_entity_poly.pdbx_strand_id
1 'polypeptide(L)'
;MKKSKSGQECKSKSGQECKSRLGVDGKRKFIQGFKHYFSTEIAIEYKASLYFYAIVFFYCVFLASKGKFQASVLHMAEMILTTYLMGYLQVYLLRNFDEAESMGKREAAYTLFCSVLYTGASWLFGWFDKNLAATLIFLGFIAFAYWCVYLINKIKRKIDTENLNNMLTEYKKAGNFMCVDRRSE
;
A
#
# COMPACT_ATOMS: atom_id res chain seq x y z
N MET A 1 58.46 38.94 -20.34
CA MET A 1 57.66 38.71 -19.12
C MET A 1 56.17 38.57 -19.51
N LYS A 2 55.68 37.37 -19.64
CA LYS A 2 54.26 37.09 -19.80
C LYS A 2 53.87 36.13 -18.65
N LYS A 3 53.26 36.64 -17.58
CA LYS A 3 52.70 35.85 -16.46
C LYS A 3 51.20 35.65 -16.66
N SER A 4 50.85 34.41 -16.89
CA SER A 4 49.79 33.64 -16.30
C SER A 4 48.46 34.35 -15.94
N LYS A 5 47.45 34.21 -16.82
CA LYS A 5 46.04 34.46 -16.57
C LYS A 5 45.17 33.16 -16.49
N SER A 6 45.79 31.98 -16.30
CA SER A 6 45.06 30.71 -16.38
C SER A 6 44.50 30.16 -15.06
N GLY A 7 44.76 30.85 -13.92
CA GLY A 7 44.40 30.33 -12.59
C GLY A 7 43.03 30.75 -12.04
N GLN A 8 42.38 31.75 -12.63
CA GLN A 8 41.11 32.28 -12.08
C GLN A 8 39.81 31.69 -12.72
N GLU A 9 39.91 31.22 -13.95
CA GLU A 9 38.74 30.63 -14.63
C GLU A 9 38.36 29.24 -14.14
N CYS A 10 39.28 28.45 -13.62
CA CYS A 10 39.03 27.10 -13.13
C CYS A 10 38.25 27.05 -11.80
N LYS A 11 38.42 28.08 -10.93
CA LYS A 11 37.71 28.13 -9.63
C LYS A 11 36.25 28.57 -9.75
N SER A 12 35.89 29.35 -10.77
CA SER A 12 34.52 29.79 -11.00
C SER A 12 33.63 28.67 -11.53
N LYS A 13 34.12 27.81 -12.42
CA LYS A 13 33.34 26.68 -12.98
C LYS A 13 33.07 25.59 -11.95
N SER A 14 34.02 25.30 -11.04
CA SER A 14 33.80 24.25 -10.01
C SER A 14 32.77 24.68 -8.97
N GLY A 15 32.66 25.94 -8.64
CA GLY A 15 31.66 26.46 -7.70
C GLY A 15 30.22 26.47 -8.25
N GLN A 16 30.07 26.72 -9.56
CA GLN A 16 28.76 26.68 -10.21
C GLN A 16 28.26 25.25 -10.42
N GLU A 17 29.15 24.32 -10.76
CA GLU A 17 28.81 22.91 -10.91
C GLU A 17 28.45 22.26 -9.56
N CYS A 18 29.10 22.64 -8.46
CA CYS A 18 28.77 22.18 -7.12
C CYS A 18 27.41 22.71 -6.63
N LYS A 19 27.09 23.99 -6.92
CA LYS A 19 25.78 24.58 -6.59
C LYS A 19 24.63 23.97 -7.40
N SER A 20 24.86 23.65 -8.66
CA SER A 20 23.84 23.00 -9.50
C SER A 20 23.58 21.55 -9.06
N ARG A 21 24.58 20.80 -8.64
CA ARG A 21 24.44 19.45 -8.09
C ARG A 21 23.70 19.43 -6.75
N LEU A 22 23.95 20.38 -5.84
CA LEU A 22 23.22 20.49 -4.58
C LEU A 22 21.72 20.80 -4.79
N GLY A 23 21.38 21.65 -5.76
CA GLY A 23 20.00 21.97 -6.10
C GLY A 23 19.25 20.80 -6.74
N VAL A 24 19.93 19.99 -7.56
CA VAL A 24 19.37 18.80 -8.20
C VAL A 24 19.15 17.68 -7.19
N ASP A 25 20.07 17.48 -6.24
CA ASP A 25 19.93 16.46 -5.20
C ASP A 25 18.81 16.79 -4.19
N GLY A 26 18.65 18.06 -3.81
CA GLY A 26 17.55 18.51 -2.97
C GLY A 26 16.18 18.28 -3.65
N LYS A 27 16.09 18.59 -4.95
CA LYS A 27 14.88 18.38 -5.74
C LYS A 27 14.57 16.90 -5.94
N ARG A 28 15.58 16.05 -6.14
CA ARG A 28 15.42 14.59 -6.22
C ARG A 28 14.93 13.99 -4.90
N LYS A 29 15.49 14.37 -3.76
CA LYS A 29 15.06 13.92 -2.43
C LYS A 29 13.62 14.34 -2.13
N PHE A 30 13.25 15.57 -2.49
CA PHE A 30 11.86 16.05 -2.33
C PHE A 30 10.89 15.26 -3.21
N ILE A 31 11.21 15.02 -4.48
CA ILE A 31 10.38 14.23 -5.40
C ILE A 31 10.27 12.77 -4.93
N GLN A 32 11.34 12.17 -4.40
CA GLN A 32 11.32 10.83 -3.85
C GLN A 32 10.46 10.75 -2.59
N GLY A 33 10.58 11.71 -1.68
CA GLY A 33 9.73 11.79 -0.48
C GLY A 33 8.26 11.96 -0.83
N PHE A 34 7.95 12.81 -1.81
CA PHE A 34 6.60 13.04 -2.30
C PHE A 34 6.00 11.80 -2.97
N LYS A 35 6.79 11.09 -3.81
CA LYS A 35 6.37 9.82 -4.41
C LYS A 35 6.09 8.74 -3.35
N HIS A 36 6.94 8.65 -2.34
CA HIS A 36 6.74 7.68 -1.26
C HIS A 36 5.47 8.01 -0.46
N TYR A 37 5.24 9.28 -0.13
CA TYR A 37 4.03 9.73 0.55
C TYR A 37 2.76 9.39 -0.26
N PHE A 38 2.73 9.76 -1.54
CA PHE A 38 1.61 9.44 -2.42
C PHE A 38 1.37 7.94 -2.59
N SER A 39 2.43 7.15 -2.71
CA SER A 39 2.31 5.69 -2.82
C SER A 39 1.70 5.09 -1.54
N THR A 40 2.05 5.61 -0.36
CA THR A 40 1.50 5.17 0.92
C THR A 40 0.03 5.56 1.06
N GLU A 41 -0.32 6.79 0.68
CA GLU A 41 -1.69 7.29 0.73
C GLU A 41 -2.63 6.49 -0.20
N ILE A 42 -2.20 6.23 -1.44
CA ILE A 42 -2.94 5.38 -2.38
C ILE A 42 -3.15 3.96 -1.81
N ALA A 43 -2.13 3.40 -1.14
CA ALA A 43 -2.26 2.09 -0.50
C ALA A 43 -3.30 2.09 0.63
N ILE A 44 -3.38 3.17 1.42
CA ILE A 44 -4.38 3.33 2.48
C ILE A 44 -5.78 3.43 1.88
N GLU A 45 -5.96 4.28 0.84
CA GLU A 45 -7.25 4.44 0.17
C GLU A 45 -7.75 3.13 -0.46
N TYR A 46 -6.85 2.40 -1.11
CA TYR A 46 -7.19 1.10 -1.68
C TYR A 46 -7.67 0.11 -0.61
N LYS A 47 -6.96 0.01 0.52
CA LYS A 47 -7.33 -0.87 1.62
C LYS A 47 -8.64 -0.43 2.27
N ALA A 48 -8.78 0.86 2.56
CA ALA A 48 -10.01 1.41 3.13
C ALA A 48 -11.22 1.11 2.24
N SER A 49 -11.10 1.31 0.94
CA SER A 49 -12.16 1.01 -0.03
C SER A 49 -12.52 -0.47 -0.04
N LEU A 50 -11.51 -1.35 -0.05
CA LEU A 50 -11.73 -2.80 -0.08
C LEU A 50 -12.51 -3.29 1.15
N TYR A 51 -12.07 -2.87 2.35
CA TYR A 51 -12.75 -3.24 3.60
C TYR A 51 -14.10 -2.55 3.73
N PHE A 52 -14.25 -1.33 3.25
CA PHE A 52 -15.54 -0.66 3.19
C PHE A 52 -16.56 -1.45 2.38
N TYR A 53 -16.20 -1.89 1.16
CA TYR A 53 -17.10 -2.72 0.34
C TYR A 53 -17.45 -4.04 1.02
N ALA A 54 -16.49 -4.69 1.69
CA ALA A 54 -16.75 -5.91 2.43
C ALA A 54 -17.74 -5.68 3.57
N ILE A 55 -17.58 -4.61 4.35
CA ILE A 55 -18.46 -4.27 5.48
C ILE A 55 -19.86 -3.93 4.99
N VAL A 56 -19.97 -3.09 3.94
CA VAL A 56 -21.27 -2.72 3.34
C VAL A 56 -21.97 -3.94 2.77
N PHE A 57 -21.24 -4.84 2.11
CA PHE A 57 -21.82 -6.10 1.64
C PHE A 57 -22.43 -6.91 2.77
N PHE A 58 -21.68 -7.12 3.86
CA PHE A 58 -22.21 -7.84 5.03
C PHE A 58 -23.41 -7.14 5.65
N TYR A 59 -23.36 -5.80 5.76
CA TYR A 59 -24.46 -4.99 6.27
C TYR A 59 -25.73 -5.14 5.41
N CYS A 60 -25.58 -5.10 4.08
CA CYS A 60 -26.70 -5.32 3.16
C CYS A 60 -27.30 -6.73 3.31
N VAL A 61 -26.47 -7.77 3.43
CA VAL A 61 -26.94 -9.15 3.69
C VAL A 61 -27.68 -9.23 5.01
N PHE A 62 -27.18 -8.59 6.07
CA PHE A 62 -27.87 -8.54 7.36
C PHE A 62 -29.23 -7.85 7.25
N LEU A 63 -29.31 -6.67 6.59
CA LEU A 63 -30.58 -5.97 6.38
C LEU A 63 -31.57 -6.81 5.58
N ALA A 64 -31.11 -7.46 4.50
CA ALA A 64 -31.93 -8.35 3.68
C ALA A 64 -32.49 -9.51 4.51
N SER A 65 -31.68 -10.10 5.40
CA SER A 65 -32.13 -11.17 6.31
C SER A 65 -33.22 -10.74 7.31
N LYS A 66 -33.26 -9.42 7.60
CA LYS A 66 -34.29 -8.78 8.45
C LYS A 66 -35.51 -8.29 7.65
N GLY A 67 -35.52 -8.46 6.32
CA GLY A 67 -36.55 -7.91 5.44
C GLY A 67 -36.55 -6.37 5.33
N LYS A 68 -35.49 -5.70 5.76
CA LYS A 68 -35.30 -4.27 5.65
C LYS A 68 -34.49 -3.95 4.42
N PHE A 69 -35.03 -3.19 3.46
CA PHE A 69 -34.35 -2.81 2.22
C PHE A 69 -33.83 -1.38 2.24
N GLN A 70 -33.90 -0.69 3.37
CA GLN A 70 -33.41 0.67 3.54
C GLN A 70 -32.14 0.65 4.37
N ALA A 71 -31.01 1.06 3.78
CA ALA A 71 -29.75 1.25 4.48
C ALA A 71 -29.69 2.68 5.07
N SER A 72 -29.20 2.82 6.29
CA SER A 72 -28.97 4.12 6.90
C SER A 72 -27.73 4.77 6.31
N VAL A 73 -27.88 5.98 5.76
CA VAL A 73 -26.76 6.79 5.24
C VAL A 73 -25.76 7.11 6.36
N LEU A 74 -26.26 7.30 7.59
CA LEU A 74 -25.41 7.56 8.74
C LEU A 74 -24.47 6.37 9.02
N HIS A 75 -25.00 5.15 9.03
CA HIS A 75 -24.16 3.96 9.22
C HIS A 75 -23.15 3.77 8.10
N MET A 76 -23.49 4.12 6.86
CA MET A 76 -22.52 4.09 5.75
C MET A 76 -21.39 5.10 5.95
N ALA A 77 -21.69 6.31 6.44
CA ALA A 77 -20.68 7.31 6.77
C ALA A 77 -19.76 6.85 7.92
N GLU A 78 -20.34 6.24 8.97
CA GLU A 78 -19.57 5.65 10.08
C GLU A 78 -18.66 4.51 9.60
N MET A 79 -19.14 3.68 8.69
CA MET A 79 -18.35 2.58 8.08
C MET A 79 -17.17 3.13 7.28
N ILE A 80 -17.37 4.16 6.43
CA ILE A 80 -16.29 4.82 5.69
C ILE A 80 -15.26 5.37 6.67
N LEU A 81 -15.67 6.14 7.68
CA LEU A 81 -14.78 6.72 8.66
C LEU A 81 -13.97 5.65 9.39
N THR A 82 -14.63 4.57 9.82
CA THR A 82 -14.00 3.44 10.51
C THR A 82 -12.96 2.76 9.63
N THR A 83 -13.26 2.52 8.35
CA THR A 83 -12.32 1.87 7.42
C THR A 83 -11.11 2.73 7.12
N TYR A 84 -11.25 4.05 6.99
CA TYR A 84 -10.13 4.97 6.86
C TYR A 84 -9.25 4.96 8.11
N LEU A 85 -9.85 5.06 9.29
CA LEU A 85 -9.13 5.06 10.57
C LEU A 85 -8.34 3.76 10.75
N MET A 86 -8.96 2.62 10.40
CA MET A 86 -8.30 1.31 10.43
C MET A 86 -7.21 1.18 9.37
N GLY A 87 -7.37 1.76 8.17
CA GLY A 87 -6.35 1.81 7.14
C GLY A 87 -5.09 2.55 7.62
N TYR A 88 -5.26 3.72 8.25
CA TYR A 88 -4.15 4.45 8.87
C TYR A 88 -3.49 3.65 10.00
N LEU A 89 -4.28 3.08 10.91
CA LEU A 89 -3.77 2.23 11.98
C LEU A 89 -2.93 1.07 11.43
N GLN A 90 -3.40 0.41 10.39
CA GLN A 90 -2.77 -0.73 9.77
C GLN A 90 -1.44 -0.36 9.10
N VAL A 91 -1.38 0.74 8.38
CA VAL A 91 -0.17 1.18 7.67
C VAL A 91 0.87 1.76 8.62
N TYR A 92 0.48 2.64 9.54
CA TYR A 92 1.41 3.36 10.39
C TYR A 92 1.78 2.62 11.68
N LEU A 93 0.83 1.89 12.28
CA LEU A 93 1.06 1.24 13.57
C LEU A 93 1.39 -0.25 13.43
N LEU A 94 0.73 -0.96 12.52
CA LEU A 94 0.84 -2.42 12.39
C LEU A 94 1.74 -2.89 11.23
N ARG A 95 2.51 -1.97 10.62
CA ARG A 95 3.53 -2.25 9.59
C ARG A 95 3.01 -3.06 8.39
N ASN A 96 1.79 -2.81 7.92
CA ASN A 96 1.22 -3.51 6.76
C ASN A 96 1.31 -5.05 6.84
N PHE A 97 0.85 -5.63 7.93
CA PHE A 97 0.95 -7.08 8.17
C PHE A 97 0.28 -7.94 7.09
N ASP A 98 -0.71 -7.41 6.36
CA ASP A 98 -1.38 -8.06 5.23
C ASP A 98 -0.52 -8.15 3.97
N GLU A 99 0.58 -7.40 3.92
CA GLU A 99 1.61 -7.46 2.89
C GLU A 99 2.84 -8.27 3.32
N ALA A 100 2.81 -8.94 4.49
CA ALA A 100 3.93 -9.75 4.96
C ALA A 100 4.21 -10.95 4.03
N GLU A 101 5.47 -11.32 3.88
CA GLU A 101 5.89 -12.43 3.01
C GLU A 101 5.40 -13.79 3.50
N SER A 102 5.33 -13.96 4.82
CA SER A 102 4.82 -15.17 5.46
C SER A 102 3.87 -14.82 6.60
N MET A 103 2.80 -15.61 6.75
CA MET A 103 1.85 -15.45 7.84
C MET A 103 2.43 -16.05 9.12
N GLY A 104 3.15 -15.23 9.88
CA GLY A 104 3.68 -15.60 11.19
C GLY A 104 2.63 -15.44 12.30
N LYS A 105 2.98 -15.87 13.52
CA LYS A 105 2.11 -15.71 14.70
C LYS A 105 1.78 -14.25 15.00
N ARG A 106 2.69 -13.33 14.69
CA ARG A 106 2.53 -11.89 14.90
C ARG A 106 1.52 -11.29 13.92
N GLU A 107 1.59 -11.66 12.66
CA GLU A 107 0.69 -11.20 11.60
C GLU A 107 -0.75 -11.72 11.86
N ALA A 108 -0.89 -12.97 12.30
CA ALA A 108 -2.17 -13.53 12.72
C ALA A 108 -2.75 -12.79 13.94
N ALA A 109 -1.91 -12.41 14.91
CA ALA A 109 -2.35 -11.62 16.07
C ALA A 109 -2.83 -10.22 15.64
N TYR A 110 -2.16 -9.57 14.69
CA TYR A 110 -2.60 -8.26 14.17
C TYR A 110 -3.92 -8.36 13.39
N THR A 111 -4.10 -9.43 12.60
CA THR A 111 -5.37 -9.71 11.92
C THR A 111 -6.51 -9.85 12.91
N LEU A 112 -6.30 -10.64 13.97
CA LEU A 112 -7.29 -10.83 15.03
C LEU A 112 -7.60 -9.50 15.75
N PHE A 113 -6.57 -8.75 16.10
CA PHE A 113 -6.70 -7.45 16.75
C PHE A 113 -7.53 -6.46 15.91
N CYS A 114 -7.22 -6.33 14.61
CA CYS A 114 -8.00 -5.48 13.70
C CYS A 114 -9.44 -5.96 13.56
N SER A 115 -9.67 -7.28 13.50
CA SER A 115 -11.02 -7.84 13.42
C SER A 115 -11.84 -7.53 14.68
N VAL A 116 -11.22 -7.58 15.86
CA VAL A 116 -11.85 -7.20 17.13
C VAL A 116 -12.17 -5.70 17.15
N LEU A 117 -11.28 -4.85 16.66
CA LEU A 117 -11.54 -3.40 16.57
C LEU A 117 -12.72 -3.07 15.64
N TYR A 118 -12.81 -3.69 14.47
CA TYR A 118 -13.96 -3.53 13.57
C TYR A 118 -15.27 -4.00 14.24
N THR A 119 -15.21 -5.13 14.94
CA THR A 119 -16.36 -5.67 15.66
C THR A 119 -16.78 -4.75 16.81
N GLY A 120 -15.81 -4.21 17.55
CA GLY A 120 -16.04 -3.21 18.60
C GLY A 120 -16.71 -1.94 18.04
N ALA A 121 -16.21 -1.43 16.91
CA ALA A 121 -16.83 -0.28 16.23
C ALA A 121 -18.27 -0.60 15.78
N SER A 122 -18.51 -1.77 15.20
CA SER A 122 -19.86 -2.18 14.79
C SER A 122 -20.85 -2.27 15.94
N TRP A 123 -20.37 -2.72 17.11
CA TRP A 123 -21.17 -2.75 18.34
C TRP A 123 -21.43 -1.36 18.90
N LEU A 124 -20.43 -0.50 18.90
CA LEU A 124 -20.52 0.88 19.39
C LEU A 124 -21.53 1.71 18.58
N PHE A 125 -21.43 1.64 17.25
CA PHE A 125 -22.32 2.35 16.33
C PHE A 125 -23.66 1.63 16.10
N GLY A 126 -23.83 0.41 16.60
CA GLY A 126 -25.10 -0.32 16.53
C GLY A 126 -25.47 -0.78 15.11
N TRP A 127 -24.51 -1.03 14.20
CA TRP A 127 -24.78 -1.40 12.81
C TRP A 127 -25.68 -2.62 12.65
N PHE A 128 -25.64 -3.55 13.62
CA PHE A 128 -26.41 -4.79 13.62
C PHE A 128 -27.50 -4.83 14.68
N ASP A 129 -28.11 -3.69 15.03
CA ASP A 129 -29.16 -3.59 16.08
C ASP A 129 -28.72 -4.23 17.41
N LYS A 130 -27.42 -4.19 17.75
CA LYS A 130 -26.81 -4.85 18.93
C LYS A 130 -27.08 -6.37 19.01
N ASN A 131 -27.28 -7.00 17.87
CA ASN A 131 -27.46 -8.45 17.81
C ASN A 131 -26.10 -9.15 17.97
N LEU A 132 -25.88 -9.84 19.09
CA LEU A 132 -24.63 -10.52 19.41
C LEU A 132 -24.27 -11.59 18.37
N ALA A 133 -25.25 -12.36 17.88
CA ALA A 133 -25.00 -13.40 16.88
C ALA A 133 -24.50 -12.79 15.56
N ALA A 134 -25.15 -11.73 15.06
CA ALA A 134 -24.69 -11.02 13.85
C ALA A 134 -23.30 -10.43 14.03
N THR A 135 -23.00 -9.87 15.20
CA THR A 135 -21.70 -9.28 15.53
C THR A 135 -20.58 -10.34 15.57
N LEU A 136 -20.85 -11.53 16.10
CA LEU A 136 -19.88 -12.64 16.09
C LEU A 136 -19.66 -13.21 14.68
N ILE A 137 -20.70 -13.31 13.88
CA ILE A 137 -20.58 -13.72 12.47
C ILE A 137 -19.75 -12.67 11.70
N PHE A 138 -19.98 -11.38 11.98
CA PHE A 138 -19.22 -10.27 11.40
C PHE A 138 -17.73 -10.34 11.75
N LEU A 139 -17.38 -10.68 13.01
CA LEU A 139 -15.99 -10.90 13.42
C LEU A 139 -15.31 -11.96 12.55
N GLY A 140 -15.95 -13.11 12.37
CA GLY A 140 -15.44 -14.18 11.51
C GLY A 140 -15.34 -13.77 10.04
N PHE A 141 -16.31 -13.03 9.55
CA PHE A 141 -16.31 -12.50 8.18
C PHE A 141 -15.14 -11.52 7.93
N ILE A 142 -14.88 -10.59 8.83
CA ILE A 142 -13.76 -9.65 8.71
C ILE A 142 -12.41 -10.37 8.80
N ALA A 143 -12.26 -11.33 9.72
CA ALA A 143 -11.05 -12.14 9.80
C ALA A 143 -10.80 -12.92 8.50
N PHE A 144 -11.85 -13.48 7.91
CA PHE A 144 -11.78 -14.15 6.61
C PHE A 144 -11.45 -13.18 5.48
N ALA A 145 -12.00 -11.95 5.47
CA ALA A 145 -11.66 -10.93 4.49
C ALA A 145 -10.16 -10.56 4.55
N TYR A 146 -9.58 -10.39 5.74
CA TYR A 146 -8.15 -10.18 5.92
C TYR A 146 -7.32 -11.33 5.35
N TRP A 147 -7.75 -12.56 5.60
CA TRP A 147 -7.09 -13.73 5.05
C TRP A 147 -7.11 -13.76 3.52
N CYS A 148 -8.25 -13.45 2.92
CA CYS A 148 -8.37 -13.33 1.46
C CYS A 148 -7.44 -12.26 0.90
N VAL A 149 -7.37 -11.08 1.51
CA VAL A 149 -6.46 -9.99 1.09
C VAL A 149 -5.01 -10.44 1.18
N TYR A 150 -4.62 -11.12 2.25
CA TYR A 150 -3.28 -11.69 2.38
C TYR A 150 -2.97 -12.68 1.24
N LEU A 151 -3.89 -13.58 0.90
CA LEU A 151 -3.71 -14.52 -0.21
C LEU A 151 -3.55 -13.80 -1.55
N ILE A 152 -4.38 -12.79 -1.83
CA ILE A 152 -4.30 -11.98 -3.06
C ILE A 152 -2.94 -11.29 -3.14
N ASN A 153 -2.47 -10.67 -2.07
CA ASN A 153 -1.17 -10.01 -2.02
C ASN A 153 -0.01 -11.00 -2.21
N LYS A 154 -0.12 -12.21 -1.68
CA LYS A 154 0.87 -13.29 -1.87
C LYS A 154 0.93 -13.74 -3.32
N ILE A 155 -0.22 -13.94 -3.98
CA ILE A 155 -0.29 -14.32 -5.39
C ILE A 155 0.27 -13.21 -6.28
N LYS A 156 -0.12 -11.95 -6.04
CA LYS A 156 0.37 -10.78 -6.77
C LYS A 156 1.90 -10.70 -6.75
N ARG A 157 2.51 -10.84 -5.57
CA ARG A 157 3.98 -10.81 -5.44
C ARG A 157 4.66 -11.94 -6.23
N LYS A 158 4.07 -13.13 -6.23
CA LYS A 158 4.61 -14.25 -7.02
C LYS A 158 4.61 -13.91 -8.51
N ILE A 159 3.52 -13.37 -9.02
CA ILE A 159 3.37 -12.95 -10.42
C ILE A 159 4.38 -11.83 -10.76
N ASP A 160 4.50 -10.81 -9.88
CA ASP A 160 5.42 -9.69 -10.09
C ASP A 160 6.87 -10.15 -10.12
N THR A 161 7.26 -11.10 -9.25
CA THR A 161 8.61 -11.70 -9.25
C THR A 161 8.88 -12.49 -10.52
N GLU A 162 7.93 -13.26 -10.99
CA GLU A 162 8.04 -14.04 -12.22
C GLU A 162 8.18 -13.13 -13.46
N ASN A 163 7.36 -12.09 -13.54
CA ASN A 163 7.44 -11.08 -14.60
C ASN A 163 8.80 -10.38 -14.61
N LEU A 164 9.32 -10.01 -13.43
CA LEU A 164 10.63 -9.37 -13.29
C LEU A 164 11.76 -10.30 -13.77
N ASN A 165 11.70 -11.59 -13.43
CA ASN A 165 12.68 -12.59 -13.87
C ASN A 165 12.62 -12.80 -15.39
N ASN A 166 11.44 -12.80 -15.98
CA ASN A 166 11.25 -12.91 -17.41
C ASN A 166 11.86 -11.71 -18.16
N MET A 167 11.57 -10.47 -17.69
CA MET A 167 12.18 -9.26 -18.22
C MET A 167 13.71 -9.29 -18.13
N LEU A 168 14.27 -9.69 -16.97
CA LEU A 168 15.73 -9.81 -16.80
C LEU A 168 16.34 -10.81 -17.78
N THR A 169 15.65 -11.91 -18.06
CA THR A 169 16.10 -12.94 -19.01
C THR A 169 16.11 -12.39 -20.43
N GLU A 170 15.10 -11.61 -20.83
CA GLU A 170 15.03 -10.94 -22.12
C GLU A 170 16.15 -9.91 -22.30
N TYR A 171 16.39 -9.05 -21.26
CA TYR A 171 17.51 -8.10 -21.29
C TYR A 171 18.88 -8.79 -21.43
N LYS A 172 19.09 -9.91 -20.73
CA LYS A 172 20.33 -10.68 -20.85
C LYS A 172 20.51 -11.29 -22.26
N LYS A 173 19.43 -11.77 -22.87
CA LYS A 173 19.47 -12.28 -24.27
C LYS A 173 19.79 -11.15 -25.24
N ALA A 174 19.15 -9.99 -25.12
CA ALA A 174 19.40 -8.82 -25.96
C ALA A 174 20.85 -8.30 -25.81
N GLY A 175 21.36 -8.23 -24.56
CA GLY A 175 22.75 -7.85 -24.29
C GLY A 175 23.79 -8.79 -24.89
N ASN A 176 23.55 -10.11 -24.85
CA ASN A 176 24.43 -11.08 -25.47
C ASN A 176 24.44 -10.97 -27.01
N PHE A 177 23.31 -10.63 -27.64
CA PHE A 177 23.24 -10.38 -29.08
C PHE A 177 24.13 -9.20 -29.50
N MET A 178 24.10 -8.09 -28.75
CA MET A 178 24.92 -6.90 -29.03
C MET A 178 26.44 -7.16 -28.84
N CYS A 179 26.81 -8.08 -27.92
CA CYS A 179 28.21 -8.41 -27.70
C CYS A 179 28.78 -9.35 -28.79
N VAL A 180 27.96 -10.18 -29.43
CA VAL A 180 28.37 -11.09 -30.51
C VAL A 180 28.59 -10.30 -31.79
N ASP A 181 27.74 -9.33 -32.11
CA ASP A 181 27.84 -8.54 -33.36
C ASP A 181 29.10 -7.64 -33.39
N ARG A 182 29.52 -7.15 -32.20
CA ARG A 182 30.73 -6.33 -32.05
C ARG A 182 32.05 -7.13 -32.15
N ARG A 183 32.02 -8.46 -32.21
CA ARG A 183 33.17 -9.35 -32.30
C ARG A 183 33.37 -9.88 -33.72
N SER A 184 32.46 -9.58 -34.64
CA SER A 184 32.48 -9.98 -36.05
C SER A 184 32.92 -8.85 -37.01
N GLU A 185 33.21 -7.64 -36.49
CA GLU A 185 33.89 -6.54 -37.20
C GLU A 185 35.37 -6.46 -36.82
#